data_27a20f40b7465f156b2c2d5a9db3782e
#
_entry.id   27a20f40b7465f156b2c2d5a9db3782e
#
_cell.length_a   1.000
_cell.length_b   1.000
_cell.length_c   1.000
_cell.angle_alpha   90.00
_cell.angle_beta   90.00
_cell.angle_gamma   90.00
#
_symmetry.space_group_name_H-M   'P 1'
#
loop_
_entity.id
_entity.type
_entity.pdbx_description
1 polymer ?
#
loop_
_entity_poly.entity_id
_entity_poly.type
_entity_poly.pdbx_seq_one_letter_code
_entity_poly.pdbx_strand_id
1 'polypeptide(L)'
;MALVTPFKLIALGGALAAGTAAVVGFDLCPCGSSCEDTTTTSTSVPVAPGAVAVLEPLPDMPAGDYKVDSVHSTALFRVQHAQAGQFWGRFNDLDGVVTFTPDKEEHFSFDIDVDLESVDSGNEKLDQHLKSPDFFNAKEFGKMTFKSTEVERLGQNVWDVTGDLTLNGITKPVVAVVRFTGTGEVMGRRAGFEAEFDIKRSDFEHTYGIEKGTLGDTTRIIVGLEVMKTKDS
;
A
#
# COMPACT_ATOMS: atom_id res chain seq x y z
N MET A 1 -36.90 3.24 35.83
CA MET A 1 -38.04 2.45 35.33
C MET A 1 -38.37 3.02 33.97
N ALA A 2 -37.78 2.47 32.89
CA ALA A 2 -38.15 2.76 31.51
C ALA A 2 -37.76 1.53 30.67
N LEU A 3 -38.74 1.00 29.96
CA LEU A 3 -38.74 -0.29 29.28
C LEU A 3 -37.84 -0.30 28.05
N VAL A 4 -37.10 -1.39 27.91
CA VAL A 4 -36.40 -1.79 26.69
C VAL A 4 -37.38 -2.66 25.86
N THR A 5 -37.67 -2.28 24.62
CA THR A 5 -38.41 -3.10 23.66
C THR A 5 -37.44 -3.69 22.63
N PRO A 6 -37.52 -5.00 22.33
CA PRO A 6 -36.65 -5.62 21.31
C PRO A 6 -37.22 -5.46 19.90
N PHE A 7 -36.38 -5.05 18.97
CA PHE A 7 -36.73 -5.02 17.55
C PHE A 7 -36.59 -6.40 16.91
N LYS A 8 -37.67 -6.82 16.28
CA LYS A 8 -37.84 -8.08 15.57
C LYS A 8 -37.03 -8.13 14.27
N LEU A 9 -36.30 -9.22 14.11
CA LEU A 9 -35.67 -9.63 12.85
C LEU A 9 -36.77 -10.08 11.86
N ILE A 10 -36.88 -9.43 10.71
CA ILE A 10 -37.69 -9.91 9.57
C ILE A 10 -36.69 -10.31 8.50
N ALA A 11 -36.64 -11.63 8.25
CA ALA A 11 -35.98 -12.20 7.09
C ALA A 11 -36.88 -12.05 5.87
N LEU A 12 -36.48 -11.31 4.86
CA LEU A 12 -37.08 -11.37 3.53
C LEU A 12 -36.08 -12.04 2.58
N GLY A 13 -36.46 -13.23 2.12
CA GLY A 13 -35.80 -13.87 1.00
C GLY A 13 -36.12 -13.12 -0.30
N GLY A 14 -35.06 -12.71 -1.00
CA GLY A 14 -35.14 -12.11 -2.32
C GLY A 14 -34.30 -12.90 -3.31
N ALA A 15 -34.90 -13.47 -4.32
CA ALA A 15 -34.23 -14.19 -5.38
C ALA A 15 -33.31 -13.28 -6.19
N LEU A 16 -32.05 -13.68 -6.37
CA LEU A 16 -31.13 -13.03 -7.30
C LEU A 16 -31.52 -13.39 -8.74
N ALA A 17 -31.99 -12.40 -9.48
CA ALA A 17 -32.03 -12.44 -10.92
C ALA A 17 -30.66 -12.01 -11.48
N ALA A 18 -30.00 -12.89 -12.21
CA ALA A 18 -28.79 -12.60 -12.94
C ALA A 18 -29.09 -11.67 -14.12
N GLY A 19 -28.71 -10.40 -13.99
CA GLY A 19 -28.76 -9.43 -15.09
C GLY A 19 -27.44 -9.45 -15.87
N THR A 20 -27.49 -9.92 -17.13
CA THR A 20 -26.39 -9.78 -18.07
C THR A 20 -26.34 -8.34 -18.60
N ALA A 21 -25.30 -7.59 -18.26
CA ALA A 21 -25.02 -6.30 -18.89
C ALA A 21 -24.24 -6.53 -20.20
N ALA A 22 -24.87 -6.24 -21.34
CA ALA A 22 -24.20 -6.21 -22.63
C ALA A 22 -23.45 -4.88 -22.78
N VAL A 23 -22.13 -4.93 -22.90
CA VAL A 23 -21.30 -3.79 -23.30
C VAL A 23 -21.28 -3.74 -24.83
N VAL A 24 -21.92 -2.73 -25.42
CA VAL A 24 -21.87 -2.47 -26.86
C VAL A 24 -20.64 -1.63 -27.14
N GLY A 25 -19.59 -2.25 -27.67
CA GLY A 25 -18.43 -1.54 -28.23
C GLY A 25 -18.76 -0.99 -29.61
N PHE A 26 -18.57 0.31 -29.83
CA PHE A 26 -18.62 0.92 -31.15
C PHE A 26 -17.21 0.92 -31.76
N ASP A 27 -16.95 0.01 -32.68
CA ASP A 27 -15.80 0.07 -33.56
C ASP A 27 -16.17 0.82 -34.83
N LEU A 28 -15.53 1.96 -35.08
CA LEU A 28 -15.57 2.70 -36.33
C LEU A 28 -14.56 2.07 -37.31
N CYS A 29 -15.05 1.26 -38.23
CA CYS A 29 -14.28 0.77 -39.38
C CYS A 29 -14.47 1.70 -40.61
N PRO A 30 -13.41 2.27 -41.17
CA PRO A 30 -13.49 2.89 -42.48
C PRO A 30 -13.09 1.88 -43.60
N CYS A 31 -13.97 1.72 -44.57
CA CYS A 31 -13.80 0.99 -45.83
C CYS A 31 -14.39 -0.42 -45.93
N GLY A 32 -15.52 -0.45 -46.56
CA GLY A 32 -16.29 -1.49 -47.20
C GLY A 32 -15.62 -2.83 -47.54
N SER A 33 -15.72 -3.78 -46.65
CA SER A 33 -15.71 -5.21 -46.90
C SER A 33 -16.38 -5.89 -45.74
N SER A 34 -17.27 -6.84 -46.01
CA SER A 34 -18.10 -7.58 -45.07
C SER A 34 -17.30 -8.16 -43.88
N CYS A 35 -17.57 -7.66 -42.67
CA CYS A 35 -17.10 -8.31 -41.44
C CYS A 35 -18.01 -9.48 -41.09
N GLU A 36 -17.47 -10.69 -41.08
CA GLU A 36 -18.13 -11.85 -40.50
C GLU A 36 -18.13 -11.72 -38.99
N ASP A 37 -19.31 -11.81 -38.37
CA ASP A 37 -19.53 -11.81 -36.93
C ASP A 37 -18.84 -13.01 -36.27
N THR A 38 -17.68 -12.79 -35.69
CA THR A 38 -17.05 -13.76 -34.80
C THR A 38 -17.62 -13.57 -33.40
N THR A 39 -18.69 -14.23 -33.08
CA THR A 39 -19.24 -14.28 -31.71
C THR A 39 -18.25 -15.01 -30.81
N THR A 40 -17.43 -14.26 -30.08
CA THR A 40 -16.56 -14.83 -29.05
C THR A 40 -17.42 -15.20 -27.84
N THR A 41 -17.80 -16.46 -27.75
CA THR A 41 -18.49 -17.02 -26.58
C THR A 41 -17.50 -17.06 -25.43
N SER A 42 -17.59 -16.11 -24.49
CA SER A 42 -16.88 -16.17 -23.22
C SER A 42 -17.42 -17.36 -22.42
N THR A 43 -16.68 -18.47 -22.45
CA THR A 43 -16.95 -19.62 -21.60
C THR A 43 -16.48 -19.30 -20.19
N SER A 44 -17.41 -18.91 -19.33
CA SER A 44 -17.13 -18.87 -17.88
C SER A 44 -16.89 -20.29 -17.40
N VAL A 45 -15.65 -20.61 -17.05
CA VAL A 45 -15.30 -21.88 -16.39
C VAL A 45 -15.96 -21.87 -15.01
N PRO A 46 -16.85 -22.84 -14.70
CA PRO A 46 -17.41 -22.91 -13.35
C PRO A 46 -16.32 -23.25 -12.36
N VAL A 47 -16.06 -22.35 -11.42
CA VAL A 47 -15.19 -22.61 -10.25
C VAL A 47 -15.92 -23.65 -9.40
N ALA A 48 -15.35 -24.83 -9.28
CA ALA A 48 -15.88 -25.89 -8.43
C ALA A 48 -15.90 -25.42 -6.96
N PRO A 49 -17.02 -25.56 -6.22
CA PRO A 49 -17.07 -25.23 -4.80
C PRO A 49 -16.23 -26.27 -4.04
N GLY A 50 -15.12 -25.82 -3.42
CA GLY A 50 -14.27 -26.64 -2.58
C GLY A 50 -12.78 -26.72 -2.97
N ALA A 51 -12.30 -25.92 -3.93
CA ALA A 51 -10.87 -25.79 -4.13
C ALA A 51 -10.29 -25.04 -2.90
N VAL A 52 -9.71 -25.79 -1.97
CA VAL A 52 -8.80 -25.21 -0.97
C VAL A 52 -7.72 -24.51 -1.78
N ALA A 53 -7.63 -23.19 -1.68
CA ALA A 53 -6.55 -22.45 -2.31
C ALA A 53 -5.24 -22.99 -1.71
N VAL A 54 -4.50 -23.77 -2.50
CA VAL A 54 -3.16 -24.20 -2.12
C VAL A 54 -2.34 -22.92 -2.15
N LEU A 55 -2.04 -22.36 -0.97
CA LEU A 55 -1.14 -21.22 -0.87
C LEU A 55 0.22 -21.67 -1.42
N GLU A 56 0.69 -20.95 -2.42
CA GLU A 56 2.04 -21.12 -2.94
C GLU A 56 3.08 -21.05 -1.80
N PRO A 57 4.24 -21.70 -1.92
CA PRO A 57 5.26 -21.67 -0.87
C PRO A 57 5.64 -20.23 -0.49
N LEU A 58 6.09 -20.06 0.75
CA LEU A 58 6.65 -18.80 1.24
C LEU A 58 7.93 -18.44 0.46
N PRO A 59 8.37 -17.17 0.51
CA PRO A 59 9.66 -16.76 -0.05
C PRO A 59 10.81 -17.63 0.44
N ASP A 60 11.73 -17.98 -0.46
CA ASP A 60 12.97 -18.68 -0.11
C ASP A 60 13.96 -17.69 0.52
N MET A 61 13.74 -17.40 1.80
CA MET A 61 14.65 -16.59 2.59
C MET A 61 14.80 -17.19 4.01
N PRO A 62 16.03 -17.18 4.59
CA PRO A 62 16.25 -17.64 5.94
C PRO A 62 15.45 -16.85 6.97
N ALA A 63 14.92 -17.52 8.00
CA ALA A 63 14.29 -16.85 9.14
C ALA A 63 15.27 -15.90 9.85
N GLY A 64 14.75 -14.88 10.48
CA GLY A 64 15.48 -13.91 11.29
C GLY A 64 15.32 -12.47 10.84
N ASP A 65 16.18 -11.60 11.36
CA ASP A 65 16.11 -10.16 11.18
C ASP A 65 16.91 -9.70 9.96
N TYR A 66 16.34 -8.73 9.27
CA TYR A 66 16.90 -8.08 8.09
C TYR A 66 16.86 -6.57 8.32
N LYS A 67 18.04 -5.94 8.28
CA LYS A 67 18.14 -4.47 8.42
C LYS A 67 17.92 -3.79 7.08
N VAL A 68 17.19 -2.67 7.09
CA VAL A 68 16.99 -1.83 5.89
C VAL A 68 18.34 -1.33 5.36
N ASP A 69 18.54 -1.47 4.06
CA ASP A 69 19.63 -0.83 3.31
C ASP A 69 19.14 0.54 2.83
N SER A 70 19.51 1.61 3.54
CA SER A 70 19.05 2.97 3.25
C SER A 70 19.52 3.48 1.88
N VAL A 71 20.59 2.91 1.32
CA VAL A 71 21.10 3.33 -0.01
C VAL A 71 20.17 2.85 -1.14
N HIS A 72 19.53 1.68 -0.94
CA HIS A 72 18.70 1.05 -1.97
C HIS A 72 17.20 1.05 -1.60
N SER A 73 16.83 1.80 -0.56
CA SER A 73 15.43 1.95 -0.12
C SER A 73 14.95 3.39 -0.27
N THR A 74 13.67 3.56 -0.56
CA THR A 74 13.06 4.89 -0.70
C THR A 74 11.56 4.84 -0.41
N ALA A 75 11.01 5.93 0.12
CA ALA A 75 9.57 6.13 0.25
C ALA A 75 9.13 7.28 -0.68
N LEU A 76 8.32 6.95 -1.67
CA LEU A 76 7.73 7.90 -2.59
C LEU A 76 6.37 8.34 -2.07
N PHE A 77 6.02 9.59 -2.29
CA PHE A 77 4.66 10.07 -2.07
C PHE A 77 4.12 10.80 -3.29
N ARG A 78 2.80 10.70 -3.49
CA ARG A 78 2.09 11.36 -4.57
C ARG A 78 0.85 12.06 -4.05
N VAL A 79 0.71 13.34 -4.36
CA VAL A 79 -0.46 14.15 -4.00
C VAL A 79 -0.98 14.93 -5.19
N GLN A 80 -2.29 15.12 -5.29
CA GLN A 80 -2.88 15.98 -6.32
C GLN A 80 -2.54 17.43 -6.04
N HIS A 81 -2.04 18.14 -7.07
CA HIS A 81 -1.69 19.57 -7.03
C HIS A 81 -2.59 20.39 -7.94
N ALA A 82 -3.17 21.47 -7.39
CA ALA A 82 -4.00 22.43 -8.10
C ALA A 82 -5.16 21.81 -8.90
N GLN A 83 -5.69 20.68 -8.45
CA GLN A 83 -6.73 19.88 -9.13
C GLN A 83 -6.35 19.46 -10.58
N ALA A 84 -5.10 19.60 -10.98
CA ALA A 84 -4.60 19.36 -12.32
C ALA A 84 -3.61 18.18 -12.37
N GLY A 85 -2.41 18.36 -11.82
CA GLY A 85 -1.34 17.39 -11.89
C GLY A 85 -1.19 16.53 -10.64
N GLN A 86 -0.36 15.50 -10.75
CA GLN A 86 0.13 14.72 -9.62
C GLN A 86 1.54 15.18 -9.30
N PHE A 87 1.74 15.69 -8.09
CA PHE A 87 3.07 16.01 -7.59
C PHE A 87 3.67 14.78 -6.92
N TRP A 88 4.94 14.52 -7.17
CA TRP A 88 5.72 13.43 -6.60
C TRP A 88 6.89 13.97 -5.81
N GLY A 89 7.11 13.39 -4.67
CA GLY A 89 8.31 13.58 -3.88
C GLY A 89 8.74 12.26 -3.24
N ARG A 90 9.86 12.28 -2.55
CA ARG A 90 10.39 11.07 -1.90
C ARG A 90 11.13 11.42 -0.61
N PHE A 91 11.37 10.41 0.18
CA PHE A 91 12.32 10.40 1.28
C PHE A 91 13.45 9.44 0.92
N ASN A 92 14.68 9.87 1.15
CA ASN A 92 15.88 9.16 0.74
C ASN A 92 16.57 8.41 1.89
N ASP A 93 16.16 8.62 3.14
CA ASP A 93 16.77 7.99 4.31
C ASP A 93 15.72 7.21 5.10
N LEU A 94 15.81 5.87 4.98
CA LEU A 94 14.98 4.91 5.66
C LEU A 94 15.88 4.00 6.50
N ASP A 95 15.45 3.69 7.72
CA ASP A 95 16.07 2.69 8.58
C ASP A 95 15.01 1.75 9.13
N GLY A 96 15.42 0.66 9.74
CA GLY A 96 14.48 -0.26 10.38
C GLY A 96 14.86 -1.71 10.20
N VAL A 97 13.93 -2.56 10.59
CA VAL A 97 14.09 -4.02 10.59
C VAL A 97 12.85 -4.68 10.02
N VAL A 98 13.04 -5.64 9.15
CA VAL A 98 12.04 -6.62 8.73
C VAL A 98 12.42 -7.96 9.33
N THR A 99 11.52 -8.55 10.13
CA THR A 99 11.73 -9.90 10.69
C THR A 99 10.93 -10.90 9.89
N PHE A 100 11.58 -11.99 9.46
CA PHE A 100 10.93 -13.11 8.79
C PHE A 100 10.84 -14.32 9.72
N THR A 101 9.62 -14.80 9.96
CA THR A 101 9.30 -15.94 10.83
C THR A 101 8.37 -16.92 10.11
N PRO A 102 8.90 -17.79 9.23
CA PRO A 102 8.08 -18.64 8.34
C PRO A 102 7.12 -19.58 9.08
N ASP A 103 7.43 -19.93 10.34
CA ASP A 103 6.63 -20.82 11.16
C ASP A 103 5.47 -20.13 11.90
N LYS A 104 5.35 -18.80 11.79
CA LYS A 104 4.24 -18.03 12.35
C LYS A 104 3.23 -17.66 11.26
N GLU A 105 1.99 -17.43 11.66
CA GLU A 105 0.90 -17.05 10.76
C GLU A 105 1.18 -15.71 10.07
N GLU A 106 1.74 -14.75 10.79
CA GLU A 106 2.06 -13.42 10.25
C GLU A 106 3.24 -13.45 9.27
N HIS A 107 4.15 -14.42 9.35
CA HIS A 107 5.36 -14.60 8.56
C HIS A 107 6.35 -13.43 8.60
N PHE A 108 5.88 -12.17 8.61
CA PHE A 108 6.69 -10.96 8.63
C PHE A 108 6.29 -10.01 9.75
N SER A 109 7.26 -9.22 10.22
CA SER A 109 6.98 -7.96 10.92
C SER A 109 7.86 -6.85 10.35
N PHE A 110 7.32 -5.63 10.35
CA PHE A 110 7.98 -4.44 9.80
C PHE A 110 8.04 -3.38 10.89
N ASP A 111 9.24 -2.86 11.16
CA ASP A 111 9.49 -1.73 12.04
C ASP A 111 10.39 -0.76 11.27
N ILE A 112 9.79 0.29 10.69
CA ILE A 112 10.41 1.15 9.68
C ILE A 112 10.35 2.60 10.13
N ASP A 113 11.50 3.25 10.07
CA ASP A 113 11.69 4.68 10.31
C ASP A 113 12.02 5.39 8.99
N VAL A 114 11.46 6.57 8.79
CA VAL A 114 11.75 7.44 7.65
C VAL A 114 12.19 8.79 8.18
N ASP A 115 13.40 9.24 7.83
CA ASP A 115 13.91 10.56 8.22
C ASP A 115 13.19 11.66 7.40
N LEU A 116 12.45 12.53 8.08
CA LEU A 116 11.70 13.63 7.44
C LEU A 116 12.63 14.71 6.87
N GLU A 117 13.84 14.85 7.38
CA GLU A 117 14.87 15.76 6.82
C GLU A 117 15.38 15.27 5.45
N SER A 118 15.17 14.00 5.11
CA SER A 118 15.59 13.41 3.83
C SER A 118 14.61 13.66 2.68
N VAL A 119 13.56 14.47 2.88
CA VAL A 119 12.59 14.81 1.84
C VAL A 119 13.26 15.47 0.62
N ASP A 120 12.91 15.00 -0.55
CA ASP A 120 13.45 15.43 -1.84
C ASP A 120 12.31 15.53 -2.87
N SER A 121 12.02 16.73 -3.33
CA SER A 121 11.07 17.04 -4.38
C SER A 121 11.72 17.34 -5.73
N GLY A 122 13.06 17.28 -5.78
CA GLY A 122 13.85 17.74 -6.92
C GLY A 122 14.01 19.28 -6.99
N ASN A 123 13.57 20.01 -5.95
CA ASN A 123 13.68 21.45 -5.86
C ASN A 123 14.00 21.87 -4.41
N GLU A 124 15.21 22.34 -4.17
CA GLU A 124 15.71 22.68 -2.83
C GLU A 124 14.80 23.68 -2.08
N LYS A 125 14.25 24.68 -2.76
CA LYS A 125 13.35 25.65 -2.13
C LYS A 125 12.05 25.01 -1.68
N LEU A 126 11.52 24.07 -2.45
CA LEU A 126 10.33 23.31 -2.08
C LEU A 126 10.64 22.33 -0.95
N ASP A 127 11.83 21.71 -0.95
CA ASP A 127 12.26 20.81 0.13
C ASP A 127 12.30 21.54 1.48
N GLN A 128 12.81 22.79 1.51
CA GLN A 128 12.77 23.61 2.72
C GLN A 128 11.35 23.91 3.20
N HIS A 129 10.40 24.11 2.27
CA HIS A 129 9.00 24.32 2.62
C HIS A 129 8.35 23.02 3.13
N LEU A 130 8.64 21.87 2.49
CA LEU A 130 8.15 20.57 2.94
C LEU A 130 8.64 20.21 4.35
N LYS A 131 9.84 20.62 4.73
CA LYS A 131 10.40 20.43 6.09
C LYS A 131 9.78 21.35 7.14
N SER A 132 9.07 22.40 6.73
CA SER A 132 8.49 23.41 7.64
C SER A 132 7.26 22.89 8.38
N PRO A 133 6.77 23.63 9.41
CA PRO A 133 5.52 23.30 10.12
C PRO A 133 4.25 23.27 9.26
N ASP A 134 4.26 23.87 8.06
CA ASP A 134 3.14 23.78 7.11
C ASP A 134 2.96 22.34 6.58
N PHE A 135 4.01 21.53 6.63
CA PHE A 135 4.04 20.15 6.14
C PHE A 135 4.60 19.19 7.19
N PHE A 136 5.77 18.62 6.96
CA PHE A 136 6.30 17.52 7.79
C PHE A 136 6.82 17.96 9.15
N ASN A 137 7.05 19.28 9.37
CA ASN A 137 7.63 19.82 10.61
C ASN A 137 8.85 19.00 11.09
N ALA A 138 9.75 18.71 10.14
CA ALA A 138 10.85 17.77 10.30
C ALA A 138 11.76 18.10 11.50
N LYS A 139 11.90 19.39 11.81
CA LYS A 139 12.72 19.84 12.95
C LYS A 139 12.14 19.41 14.31
N GLU A 140 10.82 19.30 14.43
CA GLU A 140 10.14 18.93 15.67
C GLU A 140 9.98 17.41 15.80
N PHE A 141 9.51 16.77 14.73
CA PHE A 141 9.16 15.36 14.77
C PHE A 141 10.27 14.42 14.28
N GLY A 142 11.19 14.92 13.45
CA GLY A 142 12.36 14.19 12.95
C GLY A 142 12.04 12.99 12.07
N LYS A 143 11.14 12.12 12.49
CA LYS A 143 10.85 10.85 11.82
C LYS A 143 9.35 10.62 11.63
N MET A 144 9.02 9.94 10.55
CA MET A 144 7.79 9.18 10.39
C MET A 144 8.11 7.71 10.68
N THR A 145 7.25 7.01 11.41
CA THR A 145 7.49 5.61 11.78
C THR A 145 6.30 4.73 11.42
N PHE A 146 6.57 3.50 11.01
CA PHE A 146 5.56 2.49 10.76
C PHE A 146 5.93 1.20 11.50
N LYS A 147 4.98 0.65 12.27
CA LYS A 147 5.15 -0.61 12.96
C LYS A 147 3.97 -1.53 12.69
N SER A 148 4.23 -2.67 12.06
CA SER A 148 3.19 -3.66 11.76
C SER A 148 2.58 -4.24 13.04
N THR A 149 1.26 -4.41 13.03
CA THR A 149 0.46 -5.02 14.11
C THR A 149 -0.19 -6.33 13.68
N GLU A 150 -0.49 -6.47 12.38
CA GLU A 150 -1.09 -7.65 11.81
C GLU A 150 -0.59 -7.82 10.36
N VAL A 151 -0.39 -9.06 9.94
CA VAL A 151 0.07 -9.39 8.58
C VAL A 151 -0.74 -10.55 8.06
N GLU A 152 -1.56 -10.31 7.05
CA GLU A 152 -2.42 -11.29 6.42
C GLU A 152 -1.90 -11.63 5.01
N ARG A 153 -1.74 -12.91 4.71
CA ARG A 153 -1.31 -13.35 3.38
C ARG A 153 -2.48 -13.39 2.40
N LEU A 154 -2.40 -12.57 1.34
CA LEU A 154 -3.42 -12.50 0.29
C LEU A 154 -3.18 -13.49 -0.86
N GLY A 155 -1.93 -13.86 -1.09
CA GLY A 155 -1.57 -14.73 -2.20
C GLY A 155 -0.09 -14.97 -2.32
N GLN A 156 0.37 -15.39 -3.50
CA GLN A 156 1.80 -15.59 -3.74
C GLN A 156 2.51 -14.24 -3.64
N ASN A 157 3.45 -14.16 -2.70
CA ASN A 157 4.31 -12.97 -2.49
C ASN A 157 3.56 -11.66 -2.23
N VAL A 158 2.31 -11.71 -1.73
CA VAL A 158 1.49 -10.53 -1.44
C VAL A 158 0.84 -10.67 -0.07
N TRP A 159 0.92 -9.61 0.73
CA TRP A 159 0.31 -9.51 2.07
C TRP A 159 -0.39 -8.18 2.25
N ASP A 160 -1.48 -8.17 3.01
CA ASP A 160 -1.97 -6.99 3.69
C ASP A 160 -1.25 -6.87 5.03
N VAL A 161 -0.62 -5.73 5.23
CA VAL A 161 0.11 -5.40 6.45
C VAL A 161 -0.58 -4.24 7.13
N THR A 162 -1.30 -4.53 8.20
CA THR A 162 -1.85 -3.51 9.10
C THR A 162 -0.76 -3.05 10.06
N GLY A 163 -0.65 -1.76 10.29
CA GLY A 163 0.32 -1.22 11.23
C GLY A 163 0.00 0.19 11.68
N ASP A 164 0.66 0.60 12.74
CA ASP A 164 0.58 1.93 13.31
C ASP A 164 1.55 2.86 12.58
N LEU A 165 1.01 3.82 11.82
CA LEU A 165 1.78 4.90 11.20
C LEU A 165 1.75 6.11 12.12
N THR A 166 2.94 6.59 12.51
CA THR A 166 3.08 7.84 13.26
C THR A 166 3.69 8.90 12.36
N LEU A 167 2.97 10.00 12.19
CA LEU A 167 3.39 11.17 11.43
C LEU A 167 2.91 12.42 12.16
N ASN A 168 3.73 13.47 12.24
CA ASN A 168 3.41 14.70 12.96
C ASN A 168 3.01 14.45 14.44
N GLY A 169 3.61 13.44 15.09
CA GLY A 169 3.27 13.02 16.45
C GLY A 169 1.91 12.32 16.62
N ILE A 170 1.18 12.11 15.52
CA ILE A 170 -0.14 11.45 15.50
C ILE A 170 0.02 10.02 14.97
N THR A 171 -0.52 9.06 15.71
CA THR A 171 -0.50 7.65 15.32
C THR A 171 -1.86 7.22 14.81
N LYS A 172 -1.92 6.61 13.64
CA LYS A 172 -3.12 6.04 13.03
C LYS A 172 -2.84 4.66 12.45
N PRO A 173 -3.81 3.74 12.53
CA PRO A 173 -3.71 2.47 11.83
C PRO A 173 -3.83 2.69 10.32
N VAL A 174 -2.97 2.04 9.56
CA VAL A 174 -3.03 1.99 8.09
C VAL A 174 -2.87 0.55 7.62
N VAL A 175 -3.38 0.25 6.43
CA VAL A 175 -3.19 -1.05 5.79
C VAL A 175 -2.39 -0.83 4.51
N ALA A 176 -1.26 -1.51 4.40
CA ALA A 176 -0.39 -1.48 3.23
C ALA A 176 -0.44 -2.83 2.50
N VAL A 177 -0.61 -2.79 1.19
CA VAL A 177 -0.39 -3.97 0.34
C VAL A 177 1.11 -4.12 0.14
N VAL A 178 1.69 -5.19 0.69
CA VAL A 178 3.13 -5.46 0.61
C VAL A 178 3.38 -6.62 -0.35
N ARG A 179 4.29 -6.42 -1.30
CA ARG A 179 4.76 -7.42 -2.26
C ARG A 179 6.22 -7.76 -1.97
N PHE A 180 6.50 -9.05 -1.86
CA PHE A 180 7.87 -9.53 -1.88
C PHE A 180 8.39 -9.53 -3.32
N THR A 181 9.51 -8.87 -3.59
CA THR A 181 10.05 -8.70 -4.94
C THR A 181 11.17 -9.68 -5.28
N GLY A 182 11.77 -10.31 -4.28
CA GLY A 182 12.78 -11.34 -4.49
C GLY A 182 13.89 -11.37 -3.45
N THR A 183 14.83 -12.29 -3.63
CA THR A 183 16.06 -12.41 -2.84
C THR A 183 17.29 -12.33 -3.71
N GLY A 184 18.39 -11.87 -3.12
CA GLY A 184 19.70 -11.81 -3.77
C GLY A 184 20.84 -12.16 -2.81
N GLU A 185 22.00 -12.47 -3.37
CA GLU A 185 23.22 -12.79 -2.62
C GLU A 185 24.36 -11.89 -3.13
N VAL A 186 24.26 -10.59 -2.88
CA VAL A 186 25.29 -9.63 -3.23
C VAL A 186 25.72 -8.89 -1.97
N MET A 187 26.97 -9.05 -1.57
CA MET A 187 27.53 -8.51 -0.33
C MET A 187 26.74 -8.91 0.94
N GLY A 188 26.15 -10.12 0.90
CA GLY A 188 25.27 -10.68 1.93
C GLY A 188 23.89 -11.02 1.39
N ARG A 189 23.11 -11.75 2.19
CA ARG A 189 21.75 -12.14 1.84
C ARG A 189 20.81 -10.93 1.86
N ARG A 190 20.13 -10.68 0.76
CA ARG A 190 19.20 -9.56 0.58
C ARG A 190 17.80 -10.06 0.31
N ALA A 191 16.83 -9.24 0.67
CA ALA A 191 15.43 -9.42 0.31
C ALA A 191 14.83 -8.07 -0.08
N GLY A 192 13.87 -8.07 -1.00
CA GLY A 192 13.21 -6.87 -1.47
C GLY A 192 11.72 -6.90 -1.21
N PHE A 193 11.13 -5.73 -0.92
CA PHE A 193 9.70 -5.52 -0.74
C PHE A 193 9.26 -4.22 -1.39
N GLU A 194 8.03 -4.21 -1.88
CA GLU A 194 7.33 -3.01 -2.31
C GLU A 194 6.03 -2.91 -1.53
N ALA A 195 5.77 -1.75 -0.93
CA ALA A 195 4.54 -1.47 -0.19
C ALA A 195 3.78 -0.31 -0.82
N GLU A 196 2.45 -0.41 -0.88
CA GLU A 196 1.58 0.65 -1.36
C GLU A 196 0.39 0.86 -0.42
N PHE A 197 0.10 2.12 -0.09
CA PHE A 197 -1.09 2.51 0.68
C PHE A 197 -1.44 3.98 0.46
N ASP A 198 -2.65 4.35 0.85
CA ASP A 198 -3.13 5.73 0.82
C ASP A 198 -3.34 6.24 2.26
N ILE A 199 -3.01 7.50 2.50
CA ILE A 199 -3.34 8.21 3.75
C ILE A 199 -4.12 9.47 3.44
N LYS A 200 -4.90 9.94 4.41
CA LYS A 200 -5.43 11.30 4.43
C LYS A 200 -4.50 12.19 5.24
N ARG A 201 -4.03 13.25 4.62
CA ARG A 201 -3.15 14.22 5.27
C ARG A 201 -3.81 14.87 6.48
N SER A 202 -5.12 15.12 6.38
CA SER A 202 -5.94 15.68 7.47
C SER A 202 -5.98 14.79 8.71
N ASP A 203 -5.85 13.46 8.59
CA ASP A 203 -5.79 12.55 9.73
C ASP A 203 -4.54 12.75 10.59
N PHE A 204 -3.49 13.39 10.03
CA PHE A 204 -2.22 13.73 10.67
C PHE A 204 -2.03 15.24 10.84
N GLU A 205 -3.11 16.02 10.79
CA GLU A 205 -3.12 17.49 10.90
C GLU A 205 -2.30 18.22 9.80
N HIS A 206 -1.96 17.57 8.71
CA HIS A 206 -1.31 18.16 7.54
C HIS A 206 -2.34 18.80 6.60
N THR A 207 -2.92 19.92 7.00
CA THR A 207 -4.06 20.54 6.31
C THR A 207 -3.69 21.62 5.29
N TYR A 208 -2.41 21.99 5.18
CA TYR A 208 -1.96 23.03 4.25
C TYR A 208 -2.48 22.78 2.81
N GLY A 209 -3.16 23.77 2.26
CA GLY A 209 -3.66 23.78 0.89
C GLY A 209 -4.94 22.95 0.64
N ILE A 210 -5.45 22.18 1.63
CA ILE A 210 -6.66 21.36 1.46
C ILE A 210 -7.90 22.24 1.27
N GLU A 211 -8.17 23.17 2.18
CA GLU A 211 -9.34 24.06 2.10
C GLU A 211 -9.38 24.88 0.80
N LYS A 212 -8.23 25.31 0.33
CA LYS A 212 -8.10 26.09 -0.91
C LYS A 212 -8.15 25.25 -2.17
N GLY A 213 -8.19 23.91 -2.03
CA GLY A 213 -8.14 22.98 -3.16
C GLY A 213 -6.81 23.03 -3.93
N THR A 214 -5.75 23.59 -3.34
CA THR A 214 -4.41 23.64 -3.98
C THR A 214 -3.66 22.32 -3.83
N LEU A 215 -3.94 21.58 -2.76
CA LEU A 215 -3.40 20.22 -2.54
C LEU A 215 -4.51 19.26 -2.14
N GLY A 216 -4.44 18.04 -2.66
CA GLY A 216 -5.34 16.95 -2.28
C GLY A 216 -5.13 16.51 -0.83
N ASP A 217 -6.19 15.99 -0.21
CA ASP A 217 -6.11 15.40 1.12
C ASP A 217 -5.50 13.99 1.06
N THR A 218 -5.88 13.18 0.06
CA THR A 218 -5.33 11.85 -0.11
C THR A 218 -3.93 11.89 -0.70
N THR A 219 -3.00 11.22 -0.05
CA THR A 219 -1.64 10.99 -0.53
C THR A 219 -1.41 9.49 -0.69
N ARG A 220 -0.97 9.07 -1.88
CA ARG A 220 -0.48 7.71 -2.11
C ARG A 220 0.97 7.61 -1.70
N ILE A 221 1.29 6.56 -0.96
CA ILE A 221 2.63 6.20 -0.53
C ILE A 221 3.05 4.92 -1.26
N ILE A 222 4.26 4.91 -1.78
CA ILE A 222 4.90 3.74 -2.39
C ILE A 222 6.29 3.61 -1.79
N VAL A 223 6.57 2.48 -1.15
CA VAL A 223 7.84 2.24 -0.47
C VAL A 223 8.55 1.07 -1.13
N GLY A 224 9.75 1.31 -1.65
CA GLY A 224 10.69 0.26 -2.04
C GLY A 224 11.67 0.01 -0.92
N LEU A 225 11.72 -1.23 -0.41
CA LEU A 225 12.66 -1.64 0.61
C LEU A 225 13.60 -2.71 0.07
N GLU A 226 14.90 -2.50 0.21
CA GLU A 226 15.90 -3.53 0.17
C GLU A 226 16.44 -3.75 1.59
N VAL A 227 16.48 -4.99 2.03
CA VAL A 227 16.91 -5.33 3.39
C VAL A 227 18.02 -6.39 3.35
N MET A 228 18.95 -6.32 4.28
CA MET A 228 20.07 -7.24 4.41
C MET A 228 19.94 -8.07 5.69
N LYS A 229 20.14 -9.40 5.57
CA LYS A 229 20.13 -10.27 6.74
C LYS A 229 21.22 -9.82 7.73
N THR A 230 20.82 -9.63 8.98
CA THR A 230 21.78 -9.38 10.04
C THR A 230 22.59 -10.63 10.31
N LYS A 231 23.87 -10.47 10.67
CA LYS A 231 24.67 -11.62 11.10
C LYS A 231 24.12 -12.11 12.43
N ASP A 232 23.90 -13.41 12.53
CA ASP A 232 23.56 -14.05 13.80
C ASP A 232 24.69 -13.73 14.80
N SER A 233 24.33 -13.13 15.94
CA SER A 233 25.27 -12.74 16.99
C SER A 233 25.71 -13.94 17.81
#